data_556a71952ff216ca264d156460e1fea3
#
_entry.id   556a71952ff216ca264d156460e1fea3
#
_cell.length_a   1.000
_cell.length_b   1.000
_cell.length_c   1.000
_cell.angle_alpha   90.00
_cell.angle_beta   90.00
_cell.angle_gamma   90.00
#
_symmetry.space_group_name_H-M   'P 1'
#
loop_
_entity.id
_entity.type
_entity.pdbx_description
1 polymer ?
#
loop_
_entity_poly.entity_id
_entity_poly.type
_entity_poly.pdbx_seq_one_letter_code
_entity_poly.pdbx_strand_id
1 'polypeptide(L)'
;MAKELLRQNRVGEAVELLDLGLERMPTSQVRFTDTNTYPFLEAYYAASAMGDKEAAAKGDALLREYAQTLIEYIEHYLRFEGAQGDMVSGLIDEKLDQLGDIYYLASYADRKEVVAELNDYYRSLGVSEENLIDVGDKRQQPDSALLPAAK
;
A
#
# COMPACT_ATOMS: atom_id res chain seq x y z
N MET A 1 -17.12 -3.63 4.57
CA MET A 1 -17.55 -4.86 5.27
C MET A 1 -16.44 -5.40 6.19
N ALA A 2 -15.24 -5.76 5.73
CA ALA A 2 -14.17 -6.25 6.61
C ALA A 2 -13.81 -5.27 7.75
N LYS A 3 -13.67 -3.99 7.49
CA LYS A 3 -13.43 -2.95 8.51
C LYS A 3 -14.55 -2.91 9.58
N GLU A 4 -15.79 -3.16 9.21
CA GLU A 4 -16.89 -3.20 10.16
C GLU A 4 -16.81 -4.43 11.08
N LEU A 5 -16.41 -5.58 10.53
CA LEU A 5 -16.14 -6.78 11.33
C LEU A 5 -14.99 -6.55 12.33
N LEU A 6 -13.94 -5.84 11.91
CA LEU A 6 -12.83 -5.45 12.80
C LEU A 6 -13.32 -4.53 13.94
N ARG A 7 -14.17 -3.54 13.65
CA ARG A 7 -14.77 -2.67 14.69
C ARG A 7 -15.60 -3.47 15.69
N GLN A 8 -16.22 -4.57 15.25
CA GLN A 8 -16.97 -5.49 16.11
C GLN A 8 -16.08 -6.54 16.80
N ASN A 9 -14.74 -6.41 16.68
CA ASN A 9 -13.76 -7.37 17.20
C ASN A 9 -13.90 -8.81 16.63
N ARG A 10 -14.45 -8.94 15.42
CA ARG A 10 -14.61 -10.21 14.69
C ARG A 10 -13.45 -10.40 13.70
N VAL A 11 -12.24 -10.51 14.26
CA VAL A 11 -10.99 -10.45 13.49
C VAL A 11 -10.88 -11.61 12.49
N GLY A 12 -11.14 -12.85 12.92
CA GLY A 12 -11.08 -14.04 12.07
C GLY A 12 -12.00 -13.94 10.86
N GLU A 13 -13.25 -13.53 11.07
CA GLU A 13 -14.23 -13.36 9.99
C GLU A 13 -13.85 -12.21 9.03
N ALA A 14 -13.22 -11.17 9.55
CA ALA A 14 -12.70 -10.08 8.71
C ALA A 14 -11.59 -10.58 7.78
N VAL A 15 -10.64 -11.38 8.30
CA VAL A 15 -9.55 -11.96 7.52
C VAL A 15 -10.07 -12.97 6.50
N GLU A 16 -10.99 -13.85 6.87
CA GLU A 16 -11.65 -14.78 5.94
C GLU A 16 -12.35 -14.04 4.80
N LEU A 17 -13.02 -12.92 5.09
CA LEU A 17 -13.67 -12.10 4.08
C LEU A 17 -12.66 -11.43 3.13
N LEU A 18 -11.51 -10.98 3.64
CA LEU A 18 -10.45 -10.41 2.82
C LEU A 18 -9.82 -11.49 1.91
N ASP A 19 -9.52 -12.65 2.46
CA ASP A 19 -8.98 -13.78 1.70
C ASP A 19 -9.94 -14.22 0.59
N LEU A 20 -11.24 -14.35 0.89
CA LEU A 20 -12.26 -14.64 -0.10
C LEU A 20 -12.36 -13.55 -1.18
N GLY A 21 -12.21 -12.27 -0.79
CA GLY A 21 -12.19 -11.16 -1.73
C GLY A 21 -11.04 -11.27 -2.73
N LEU A 22 -9.83 -11.57 -2.27
CA LEU A 22 -8.66 -11.76 -3.13
C LEU A 22 -8.76 -13.04 -3.98
N GLU A 23 -9.35 -14.11 -3.46
CA GLU A 23 -9.62 -15.33 -4.24
C GLU A 23 -10.60 -15.07 -5.38
N ARG A 24 -11.65 -14.29 -5.11
CA ARG A 24 -12.68 -13.97 -6.11
C ARG A 24 -12.28 -12.89 -7.10
N MET A 25 -11.36 -12.03 -6.69
CA MET A 25 -10.79 -10.95 -7.52
C MET A 25 -9.26 -11.10 -7.55
N PRO A 26 -8.75 -12.14 -8.21
CA PRO A 26 -7.31 -12.38 -8.21
C PRO A 26 -6.58 -11.22 -8.88
N THR A 27 -5.45 -10.86 -8.30
CA THR A 27 -4.60 -9.75 -8.72
C THR A 27 -4.12 -9.85 -10.16
N SER A 28 -4.05 -11.08 -10.69
CA SER A 28 -3.76 -11.35 -12.10
C SER A 28 -4.87 -10.92 -13.08
N GLN A 29 -6.10 -10.73 -12.60
CA GLN A 29 -7.26 -10.37 -13.42
C GLN A 29 -7.81 -8.98 -13.11
N VAL A 30 -7.65 -8.53 -11.88
CA VAL A 30 -8.10 -7.21 -11.43
C VAL A 30 -6.88 -6.34 -11.17
N ARG A 31 -6.75 -5.25 -11.95
CA ARG A 31 -5.64 -4.32 -11.75
C ARG A 31 -5.68 -3.71 -10.36
N PHE A 32 -4.53 -3.65 -9.74
CA PHE A 32 -4.36 -2.91 -8.51
C PHE A 32 -4.63 -1.41 -8.73
N THR A 33 -5.46 -0.86 -7.87
CA THR A 33 -5.70 0.57 -7.76
C THR A 33 -5.75 0.95 -6.29
N ASP A 34 -5.52 2.20 -5.99
CA ASP A 34 -5.70 2.75 -4.65
C ASP A 34 -7.06 2.39 -4.06
N THR A 35 -8.12 2.54 -4.87
CA THR A 35 -9.50 2.33 -4.42
C THR A 35 -9.77 0.88 -4.02
N ASN A 36 -9.17 -0.09 -4.71
CA ASN A 36 -9.45 -1.51 -4.45
C ASN A 36 -8.41 -2.20 -3.58
N THR A 37 -7.15 -1.73 -3.55
CA THR A 37 -6.05 -2.41 -2.87
C THR A 37 -5.75 -1.83 -1.50
N TYR A 38 -5.70 -0.51 -1.38
CA TYR A 38 -5.40 0.15 -0.11
C TYR A 38 -6.33 -0.26 1.04
N PRO A 39 -7.68 -0.36 0.86
CA PRO A 39 -8.56 -0.83 1.92
C PRO A 39 -8.29 -2.25 2.40
N PHE A 40 -7.81 -3.15 1.53
CA PHE A 40 -7.40 -4.50 1.91
C PHE A 40 -6.13 -4.48 2.77
N LEU A 41 -5.12 -3.72 2.35
CA LEU A 41 -3.87 -3.55 3.10
C LEU A 41 -4.13 -3.02 4.50
N GLU A 42 -4.91 -1.95 4.60
CA GLU A 42 -5.27 -1.35 5.88
C GLU A 42 -6.03 -2.34 6.79
N ALA A 43 -6.94 -3.13 6.23
CA ALA A 43 -7.70 -4.12 6.99
C ALA A 43 -6.83 -5.28 7.47
N TYR A 44 -5.88 -5.79 6.65
CA TYR A 44 -4.94 -6.82 7.10
C TYR A 44 -4.04 -6.33 8.23
N TYR A 45 -3.50 -5.11 8.11
CA TYR A 45 -2.66 -4.54 9.17
C TYR A 45 -3.45 -4.24 10.45
N ALA A 46 -4.71 -3.81 10.32
CA ALA A 46 -5.59 -3.66 11.47
C ALA A 46 -5.89 -5.00 12.16
N ALA A 47 -6.17 -6.06 11.39
CA ALA A 47 -6.34 -7.41 11.93
C ALA A 47 -5.08 -7.89 12.66
N SER A 48 -3.90 -7.63 12.10
CA SER A 48 -2.62 -7.94 12.74
C SER A 48 -2.45 -7.19 14.08
N ALA A 49 -2.78 -5.91 14.12
CA ALA A 49 -2.72 -5.09 15.34
C ALA A 49 -3.70 -5.61 16.43
N MET A 50 -4.77 -6.27 16.01
CA MET A 50 -5.76 -6.90 16.89
C MET A 50 -5.41 -8.35 17.29
N GLY A 51 -4.23 -8.86 16.88
CA GLY A 51 -3.67 -10.12 17.32
C GLY A 51 -3.67 -11.27 16.31
N ASP A 52 -4.14 -11.05 15.07
CA ASP A 52 -4.01 -12.05 14.01
C ASP A 52 -2.57 -12.07 13.48
N LYS A 53 -1.83 -13.13 13.80
CA LYS A 53 -0.39 -13.22 13.46
C LYS A 53 -0.11 -13.44 11.98
N GLU A 54 -1.06 -13.96 11.22
CA GLU A 54 -0.91 -14.24 9.80
C GLU A 54 -1.29 -13.04 8.92
N ALA A 55 -2.18 -12.19 9.42
CA ALA A 55 -2.70 -11.05 8.69
C ALA A 55 -1.59 -10.07 8.26
N ALA A 56 -0.56 -9.86 9.08
CA ALA A 56 0.57 -9.01 8.72
C ALA A 56 1.34 -9.54 7.50
N ALA A 57 1.62 -10.85 7.46
CA ALA A 57 2.32 -11.47 6.34
C ALA A 57 1.50 -11.40 5.04
N LYS A 58 0.18 -11.58 5.15
CA LYS A 58 -0.75 -11.41 4.02
C LYS A 58 -0.77 -9.97 3.52
N GLY A 59 -0.82 -9.00 4.42
CA GLY A 59 -0.73 -7.58 4.10
C GLY A 59 0.60 -7.24 3.41
N ASP A 60 1.73 -7.72 3.93
CA ASP A 60 3.05 -7.49 3.33
C ASP A 60 3.17 -8.09 1.92
N ALA A 61 2.64 -9.30 1.71
CA ALA A 61 2.65 -9.94 0.39
C ALA A 61 1.83 -9.12 -0.62
N LEU A 62 0.63 -8.71 -0.26
CA LEU A 62 -0.23 -7.88 -1.11
C LEU A 62 0.40 -6.50 -1.39
N LEU A 63 1.03 -5.89 -0.38
CA LEU A 63 1.70 -4.60 -0.53
C LEU A 63 2.87 -4.70 -1.51
N ARG A 64 3.71 -5.73 -1.39
CA ARG A 64 4.83 -5.95 -2.31
C ARG A 64 4.37 -6.14 -3.74
N GLU A 65 3.31 -6.90 -3.96
CA GLU A 65 2.72 -7.11 -5.28
C GLU A 65 2.17 -5.81 -5.88
N TYR A 66 1.50 -5.00 -5.07
CA TYR A 66 1.02 -3.69 -5.50
C TYR A 66 2.16 -2.71 -5.76
N ALA A 67 3.15 -2.64 -4.87
CA ALA A 67 4.34 -1.82 -5.07
C ALA A 67 5.08 -2.17 -6.36
N GLN A 68 5.26 -3.47 -6.63
CA GLN A 68 5.88 -3.95 -7.86
C GLN A 68 5.12 -3.46 -9.10
N THR A 69 3.79 -3.53 -9.07
CA THR A 69 2.95 -3.02 -10.17
C THR A 69 3.15 -1.51 -10.39
N LEU A 70 3.19 -0.72 -9.31
CA LEU A 70 3.42 0.73 -9.40
C LEU A 70 4.82 1.04 -9.95
N ILE A 71 5.84 0.31 -9.48
CA ILE A 71 7.23 0.43 -9.95
C ILE A 71 7.33 0.14 -11.44
N GLU A 72 6.70 -0.92 -11.92
CA GLU A 72 6.68 -1.26 -13.34
C GLU A 72 6.04 -0.16 -14.20
N TYR A 73 4.97 0.48 -13.73
CA TYR A 73 4.39 1.65 -14.39
C TYR A 73 5.35 2.84 -14.42
N ILE A 74 5.98 3.16 -13.29
CA ILE A 74 6.93 4.27 -13.20
C ILE A 74 8.11 4.03 -14.16
N GLU A 75 8.71 2.84 -14.12
CA GLU A 75 9.82 2.48 -14.99
C GLU A 75 9.42 2.49 -16.47
N HIS A 76 8.20 2.09 -16.78
CA HIS A 76 7.68 2.17 -18.16
C HIS A 76 7.58 3.62 -18.62
N TYR A 77 7.00 4.50 -17.81
CA TYR A 77 6.83 5.92 -18.17
C TYR A 77 8.15 6.68 -18.22
N LEU A 78 9.13 6.35 -17.40
CA LEU A 78 10.47 6.96 -17.41
C LEU A 78 11.24 6.70 -18.72
N ARG A 79 10.80 5.77 -19.56
CA ARG A 79 11.42 5.52 -20.88
C ARG A 79 11.01 6.54 -21.94
N PHE A 80 9.97 7.33 -21.70
CA PHE A 80 9.54 8.37 -22.62
C PHE A 80 10.37 9.64 -22.42
N GLU A 81 10.79 10.25 -23.52
CA GLU A 81 11.63 11.46 -23.54
C GLU A 81 10.96 12.61 -24.31
N GLY A 82 11.43 13.84 -24.09
CA GLY A 82 10.94 15.04 -24.76
C GLY A 82 9.45 15.29 -24.54
N ALA A 83 8.74 15.66 -25.58
CA ALA A 83 7.32 15.99 -25.51
C ALA A 83 6.45 14.80 -25.02
N GLN A 84 6.85 13.56 -25.28
CA GLN A 84 6.18 12.37 -24.75
C GLN A 84 6.43 12.23 -23.25
N GLY A 85 7.65 12.52 -22.78
CA GLY A 85 7.98 12.56 -21.35
C GLY A 85 7.12 13.58 -20.62
N ASP A 86 6.94 14.77 -21.17
CA ASP A 86 6.09 15.81 -20.59
C ASP A 86 4.61 15.36 -20.47
N MET A 87 4.11 14.61 -21.44
CA MET A 87 2.74 14.09 -21.40
C MET A 87 2.52 13.03 -20.31
N VAL A 88 3.53 12.26 -19.96
CA VAL A 88 3.43 11.18 -18.97
C VAL A 88 3.89 11.58 -17.56
N SER A 89 4.46 12.76 -17.39
CA SER A 89 4.99 13.23 -16.09
C SER A 89 3.93 13.18 -15.00
N GLY A 90 2.70 13.62 -15.29
CA GLY A 90 1.59 13.56 -14.33
C GLY A 90 1.19 12.13 -13.95
N LEU A 91 1.38 11.14 -14.84
CA LEU A 91 1.15 9.74 -14.55
C LEU A 91 2.25 9.17 -13.64
N ILE A 92 3.49 9.62 -13.82
CA ILE A 92 4.60 9.24 -12.94
C ILE A 92 4.33 9.79 -11.53
N ASP A 93 3.98 11.07 -11.43
CA ASP A 93 3.65 11.70 -10.15
C ASP A 93 2.51 10.97 -9.42
N GLU A 94 1.44 10.62 -10.15
CA GLU A 94 0.32 9.85 -9.58
C GLU A 94 0.79 8.49 -9.02
N LYS A 95 1.65 7.77 -9.74
CA LYS A 95 2.15 6.46 -9.27
C LYS A 95 3.14 6.60 -8.12
N LEU A 96 3.94 7.64 -8.10
CA LEU A 96 4.82 7.97 -6.97
C LEU A 96 4.00 8.33 -5.72
N ASP A 97 2.91 9.07 -5.88
CA ASP A 97 2.00 9.39 -4.80
C ASP A 97 1.35 8.11 -4.22
N GLN A 98 0.86 7.21 -5.07
CA GLN A 98 0.29 5.93 -4.64
C GLN A 98 1.33 5.06 -3.93
N LEU A 99 2.57 5.06 -4.41
CA LEU A 99 3.68 4.37 -3.74
C LEU A 99 3.98 5.00 -2.37
N GLY A 100 3.90 6.33 -2.26
CA GLY A 100 4.01 7.07 -1.01
C GLY A 100 2.91 6.72 0.00
N ASP A 101 1.68 6.55 -0.45
CA ASP A 101 0.54 6.15 0.41
C ASP A 101 0.76 4.77 1.04
N ILE A 102 1.22 3.78 0.27
CA ILE A 102 1.51 2.45 0.81
C ILE A 102 2.79 2.42 1.67
N TYR A 103 3.78 3.26 1.36
CA TYR A 103 4.95 3.46 2.22
C TYR A 103 4.54 3.99 3.59
N TYR A 104 3.70 5.03 3.61
CA TYR A 104 3.18 5.61 4.84
C TYR A 104 2.38 4.58 5.65
N LEU A 105 1.50 3.82 4.99
CA LEU A 105 0.73 2.77 5.63
C LEU A 105 1.62 1.70 6.27
N ALA A 106 2.66 1.23 5.55
CA ALA A 106 3.62 0.26 6.07
C ALA A 106 4.41 0.80 7.27
N SER A 107 4.82 2.07 7.20
CA SER A 107 5.49 2.77 8.31
C SER A 107 4.58 2.88 9.53
N TYR A 108 3.33 3.24 9.31
CA TYR A 108 2.32 3.37 10.35
C TYR A 108 2.01 2.03 11.04
N ALA A 109 2.02 0.95 10.27
CA ALA A 109 1.83 -0.43 10.76
C ALA A 109 3.12 -1.08 11.31
N ASP A 110 4.23 -0.33 11.42
CA ASP A 110 5.56 -0.80 11.88
C ASP A 110 6.12 -1.99 11.06
N ARG A 111 5.87 -1.98 9.74
CA ARG A 111 6.36 -3.02 8.80
C ARG A 111 7.75 -2.70 8.29
N LYS A 112 8.77 -2.79 9.14
CA LYS A 112 10.15 -2.31 8.91
C LYS A 112 10.82 -2.90 7.67
N GLU A 113 10.59 -4.19 7.39
CA GLU A 113 11.19 -4.85 6.21
C GLU A 113 10.62 -4.28 4.91
N VAL A 114 9.30 -4.14 4.81
CA VAL A 114 8.63 -3.55 3.65
C VAL A 114 9.03 -2.09 3.45
N VAL A 115 9.11 -1.33 4.54
CA VAL A 115 9.57 0.07 4.52
C VAL A 115 11.01 0.16 4.00
N ALA A 116 11.91 -0.73 4.43
CA ALA A 116 13.29 -0.77 3.96
C ALA A 116 13.37 -1.07 2.45
N GLU A 117 12.60 -2.04 1.96
CA GLU A 117 12.52 -2.37 0.53
C GLU A 117 12.04 -1.18 -0.31
N LEU A 118 11.00 -0.49 0.14
CA LEU A 118 10.50 0.72 -0.53
C LEU A 118 11.50 1.87 -0.48
N ASN A 119 12.19 2.06 0.63
CA ASN A 119 13.27 3.06 0.75
C ASN A 119 14.40 2.82 -0.25
N ASP A 120 14.81 1.58 -0.43
CA ASP A 120 15.86 1.24 -1.38
C ASP A 120 15.44 1.61 -2.81
N TYR A 121 14.19 1.37 -3.17
CA TYR A 121 13.67 1.80 -4.48
C TYR A 121 13.66 3.33 -4.62
N TYR A 122 13.17 4.05 -3.64
CA TYR A 122 13.16 5.52 -3.67
C TYR A 122 14.56 6.13 -3.75
N ARG A 123 15.52 5.57 -3.03
CA ARG A 123 16.92 5.98 -3.15
C ARG A 123 17.45 5.78 -4.57
N SER A 124 17.05 4.71 -5.25
CA SER A 124 17.42 4.48 -6.66
C SER A 124 16.86 5.54 -7.61
N LEU A 125 15.76 6.17 -7.26
CA LEU A 125 15.16 7.31 -7.99
C LEU A 125 15.76 8.68 -7.58
N GLY A 126 16.63 8.74 -6.58
CA GLY A 126 17.19 9.98 -6.03
C GLY A 126 16.25 10.75 -5.10
N VAL A 127 15.19 10.11 -4.62
CA VAL A 127 14.24 10.72 -3.67
C VAL A 127 14.73 10.50 -2.24
N SER A 128 14.76 11.57 -1.42
CA SER A 128 15.15 11.47 -0.02
C SER A 128 13.99 10.98 0.86
N GLU A 129 14.33 10.24 1.91
CA GLU A 129 13.39 9.67 2.87
C GLU A 129 12.46 10.73 3.52
N GLU A 130 12.99 11.94 3.76
CA GLU A 130 12.25 13.07 4.32
C GLU A 130 11.11 13.54 3.39
N ASN A 131 11.33 13.48 2.08
CA ASN A 131 10.32 13.88 1.09
C ASN A 131 9.18 12.85 0.96
N LEU A 132 9.40 11.60 1.34
CA LEU A 132 8.41 10.53 1.26
C LEU A 132 7.39 10.59 2.40
N ILE A 133 7.84 10.87 3.60
CA ILE A 133 6.98 11.02 4.79
C ILE A 133 6.02 12.20 4.59
N ASP A 134 6.49 13.27 3.93
CA ASP A 134 5.71 14.49 3.70
C ASP A 134 4.59 14.31 2.64
N VAL A 135 4.74 13.37 1.74
CA VAL A 135 3.75 13.07 0.69
C VAL A 135 2.59 12.22 1.24
N GLY A 136 2.89 11.19 2.04
CA GLY A 136 1.87 10.31 2.62
C GLY A 136 1.00 11.02 3.69
N ASP A 137 1.56 11.96 4.43
CA ASP A 137 0.84 12.68 5.50
C ASP A 137 -0.31 13.58 4.99
N LYS A 138 -0.32 13.90 3.69
CA LYS A 138 -1.29 14.84 3.10
C LYS A 138 -2.51 14.20 2.46
N ARG A 139 -2.52 12.89 2.16
CA ARG A 139 -3.52 12.31 1.25
C ARG A 139 -4.40 11.20 1.82
N GLN A 140 -3.84 10.22 2.49
CA GLN A 140 -4.60 9.07 2.96
C GLN A 140 -4.08 8.61 4.32
N GLN A 141 -4.67 9.14 5.39
CA GLN A 141 -4.36 8.67 6.73
C GLN A 141 -5.07 7.33 6.99
N PRO A 142 -4.37 6.33 7.52
CA PRO A 142 -5.00 5.11 7.99
C PRO A 142 -6.11 5.41 9.01
N ASP A 143 -7.15 4.60 9.01
CA ASP A 143 -8.23 4.72 9.99
C ASP A 143 -7.67 4.48 11.40
N SER A 144 -7.40 5.55 12.13
CA SER A 144 -6.79 5.50 13.46
C SER A 144 -7.63 4.74 14.49
N ALA A 145 -8.93 4.53 14.22
CA ALA A 145 -9.78 3.70 15.04
C ALA A 145 -9.54 2.20 14.84
N LEU A 146 -9.01 1.81 13.68
CA LEU A 146 -8.69 0.43 13.33
C LEU A 146 -7.20 0.10 13.47
N LEU A 147 -6.35 1.04 13.10
CA LEU A 147 -4.91 0.88 13.11
C LEU A 147 -4.28 2.01 13.95
N PRO A 148 -4.10 1.83 15.26
CA PRO A 148 -3.44 2.82 16.09
C PRO A 148 -1.97 2.98 15.68
N ALA A 149 -1.47 4.22 15.71
CA ALA A 149 -0.07 4.51 15.38
C ALA A 149 0.88 3.64 16.22
N ALA A 150 1.93 3.12 15.59
CA ALA A 150 3.01 2.43 16.28
C ALA A 150 3.66 3.39 17.30
N LYS A 151 3.82 2.90 18.51
CA LYS A 151 4.44 3.68 19.60
C LYS A 151 5.96 3.67 19.49
#